data_86546e484df2138cf5f8f5cb39fc2576
#
_entry.id   86546e484df2138cf5f8f5cb39fc2576
#
_cell.length_a   1.000
_cell.length_b   1.000
_cell.length_c   1.000
_cell.angle_alpha   90.00
_cell.angle_beta   90.00
_cell.angle_gamma   90.00
#
_symmetry.space_group_name_H-M   'P 1'
#
loop_
_entity.id
_entity.type
_entity.pdbx_description
1 polymer ?
#
loop_
_entity_poly.entity_id
_entity_poly.type
_entity_poly.pdbx_seq_one_letter_code
_entity_poly.pdbx_strand_id
1 'polypeptide(L)'
;MFTQLSDNYFIGPAVIGLIIVIPIIFIAMLIIFFGVRFIIHCYQGTAWTPYHIDGDILHVHNIFNSTFDLSQIIRIEAREIYTNRPFTSGGRRYLVRLYGKDDVLWGAMRVYGAGKLYNSSEASKKAVLEFFSLMEIRGIHCNLEEGQ
;
A
#
# COMPACT_ATOMS: atom_id res chain seq x y z
N MET A 1 26.51 -9.90 -59.97
CA MET A 1 25.72 -11.02 -59.46
C MET A 1 25.65 -10.86 -57.94
N PHE A 2 24.70 -10.06 -57.49
CA PHE A 2 24.51 -9.81 -56.04
C PHE A 2 23.36 -10.67 -55.58
N THR A 3 23.66 -11.73 -54.83
CA THR A 3 22.69 -12.53 -54.11
C THR A 3 22.29 -11.78 -52.86
N GLN A 4 21.08 -11.23 -52.84
CA GLN A 4 20.44 -10.74 -51.61
C GLN A 4 20.16 -11.92 -50.71
N LEU A 5 20.87 -12.00 -49.60
CA LEU A 5 20.47 -12.78 -48.45
C LEU A 5 19.30 -12.02 -47.75
N SER A 6 18.09 -12.37 -48.11
CA SER A 6 16.93 -12.01 -47.29
C SER A 6 16.89 -12.96 -46.12
N ASP A 7 17.54 -12.60 -45.03
CA ASP A 7 17.35 -13.25 -43.74
C ASP A 7 15.93 -12.93 -43.24
N ASN A 8 14.95 -13.67 -43.74
CA ASN A 8 13.64 -13.76 -43.11
C ASN A 8 13.83 -14.45 -41.76
N TYR A 9 13.98 -13.65 -40.72
CA TYR A 9 13.84 -14.11 -39.35
C TYR A 9 12.41 -14.64 -39.17
N PHE A 10 12.22 -15.89 -39.51
CA PHE A 10 11.02 -16.64 -39.22
C PHE A 10 11.00 -16.86 -37.70
N ILE A 11 10.37 -15.93 -36.98
CA ILE A 11 10.11 -16.13 -35.54
C ILE A 11 9.20 -17.36 -35.48
N GLY A 12 9.79 -18.51 -35.16
CA GLY A 12 9.08 -19.77 -35.17
C GLY A 12 7.89 -19.72 -34.20
N PRO A 13 6.82 -20.48 -34.43
CA PRO A 13 5.62 -20.49 -33.63
C PRO A 13 5.91 -20.76 -32.13
N ALA A 14 7.00 -21.44 -31.83
CA ALA A 14 7.48 -21.65 -30.46
C ALA A 14 7.87 -20.36 -29.73
N VAL A 15 8.50 -19.39 -30.42
CA VAL A 15 8.90 -18.10 -29.82
C VAL A 15 7.66 -17.24 -29.56
N ILE A 16 6.70 -17.24 -30.50
CA ILE A 16 5.43 -16.53 -30.34
C ILE A 16 4.64 -17.12 -29.14
N GLY A 17 4.60 -18.46 -29.02
CA GLY A 17 3.99 -19.15 -27.88
C GLY A 17 4.64 -18.72 -26.56
N LEU A 18 5.95 -18.63 -26.52
CA LEU A 18 6.69 -18.24 -25.30
C LEU A 18 6.39 -16.80 -24.88
N ILE A 19 6.31 -15.88 -25.84
CA ILE A 19 6.00 -14.46 -25.60
C ILE A 19 4.59 -14.29 -25.01
N ILE A 20 3.64 -15.15 -25.36
CA ILE A 20 2.27 -15.09 -24.86
C ILE A 20 2.13 -15.83 -23.52
N VAL A 21 2.75 -16.99 -23.39
CA VAL A 21 2.59 -17.87 -22.21
C VAL A 21 3.27 -17.26 -20.98
N ILE A 22 4.44 -16.65 -21.11
CA ILE A 22 5.16 -16.08 -19.97
C ILE A 22 4.34 -14.98 -19.24
N PRO A 23 3.77 -13.97 -19.94
CA PRO A 23 2.92 -12.98 -19.28
C PRO A 23 1.68 -13.57 -18.62
N ILE A 24 1.07 -14.59 -19.23
CA ILE A 24 -0.12 -15.26 -18.66
C ILE A 24 0.24 -15.96 -17.35
N ILE A 25 1.35 -16.69 -17.31
CA ILE A 25 1.83 -17.35 -16.10
C ILE A 25 2.14 -16.29 -15.02
N PHE A 26 2.80 -15.19 -15.39
CA PHE A 26 3.12 -14.12 -14.45
C PHE A 26 1.87 -13.48 -13.86
N ILE A 27 0.87 -13.18 -14.68
CA ILE A 27 -0.44 -12.65 -14.23
C ILE A 27 -1.14 -13.65 -13.31
N ALA A 28 -1.15 -14.94 -13.67
CA ALA A 28 -1.73 -15.98 -12.83
C ALA A 28 -1.03 -16.08 -11.46
N MET A 29 0.29 -16.01 -11.43
CA MET A 29 1.06 -15.98 -10.18
C MET A 29 0.74 -14.76 -9.33
N LEU A 30 0.57 -13.57 -9.93
CA LEU A 30 0.15 -12.37 -9.21
C LEU A 30 -1.24 -12.53 -8.59
N ILE A 31 -2.19 -13.05 -9.36
CA ILE A 31 -3.56 -13.29 -8.88
C ILE A 31 -3.55 -14.27 -7.69
N ILE A 32 -2.80 -15.35 -7.78
CA ILE A 32 -2.67 -16.32 -6.70
C ILE A 32 -2.02 -15.67 -5.47
N PHE A 33 -0.93 -14.93 -5.66
CA PHE A 33 -0.23 -14.25 -4.57
C PHE A 33 -1.14 -13.28 -3.82
N PHE A 34 -1.83 -12.41 -4.55
CA PHE A 34 -2.75 -11.44 -3.92
C PHE A 34 -3.98 -12.12 -3.32
N GLY A 35 -4.50 -13.17 -3.96
CA GLY A 35 -5.62 -13.96 -3.44
C GLY A 35 -5.29 -14.66 -2.13
N VAL A 36 -4.17 -15.35 -2.06
CA VAL A 36 -3.70 -16.02 -0.83
C VAL A 36 -3.47 -15.01 0.28
N ARG A 37 -2.83 -13.88 -0.04
CA ARG A 37 -2.60 -12.79 0.92
C ARG A 37 -3.91 -12.21 1.44
N PHE A 38 -4.88 -11.96 0.57
CA PHE A 38 -6.20 -11.49 0.97
C PHE A 38 -6.90 -12.49 1.92
N ILE A 39 -6.86 -13.78 1.61
CA ILE A 39 -7.43 -14.83 2.46
C ILE A 39 -6.76 -14.84 3.84
N ILE A 40 -5.44 -14.75 3.91
CA ILE A 40 -4.70 -14.69 5.17
C ILE A 40 -5.15 -13.47 6.00
N HIS A 41 -5.25 -12.30 5.39
CA HIS A 41 -5.71 -11.09 6.08
C HIS A 41 -7.17 -11.20 6.55
N CYS A 42 -8.05 -11.81 5.74
CA CYS A 42 -9.42 -12.07 6.17
C CYS A 42 -9.46 -13.00 7.39
N TYR A 43 -8.65 -14.06 7.38
CA TYR A 43 -8.59 -15.02 8.48
C TYR A 43 -8.05 -14.40 9.78
N GLN A 44 -7.06 -13.52 9.66
CA GLN A 44 -6.49 -12.78 10.79
C GLN A 44 -7.35 -11.59 11.24
N GLY A 45 -8.46 -11.29 10.56
CA GLY A 45 -9.28 -10.12 10.84
C GLY A 45 -8.65 -8.79 10.47
N THR A 46 -7.55 -8.79 9.70
CA THR A 46 -6.77 -7.59 9.32
C THR A 46 -7.03 -7.11 7.90
N ALA A 47 -7.92 -7.77 7.16
CA ALA A 47 -8.16 -7.49 5.74
C ALA A 47 -8.52 -6.03 5.42
N TRP A 48 -9.17 -5.37 6.36
CA TRP A 48 -9.69 -4.02 6.22
C TRP A 48 -9.03 -3.00 7.14
N THR A 49 -8.08 -3.42 7.97
CA THR A 49 -7.34 -2.52 8.85
C THR A 49 -6.01 -2.14 8.21
N PRO A 50 -5.68 -0.83 8.14
CA PRO A 50 -4.42 -0.39 7.53
C PRO A 50 -3.20 -0.73 8.39
N TYR A 51 -3.39 -0.98 9.67
CA TYR A 51 -2.34 -1.29 10.61
C TYR A 51 -2.84 -2.18 11.76
N HIS A 52 -1.91 -2.81 12.44
CA HIS A 52 -2.10 -3.51 13.71
C HIS A 52 -0.93 -3.20 14.64
N ILE A 53 -1.20 -3.08 15.94
CA ILE A 53 -0.16 -2.80 16.95
C ILE A 53 -0.09 -4.01 17.87
N ASP A 54 1.11 -4.56 17.99
CA ASP A 54 1.42 -5.64 18.92
C ASP A 54 2.57 -5.20 19.84
N GLY A 55 2.22 -4.89 21.09
CA GLY A 55 3.16 -4.27 22.02
C GLY A 55 3.72 -2.95 21.48
N ASP A 56 5.04 -2.91 21.25
CA ASP A 56 5.75 -1.75 20.70
C ASP A 56 6.02 -1.87 19.19
N ILE A 57 5.42 -2.85 18.53
CA ILE A 57 5.60 -3.07 17.09
C ILE A 57 4.35 -2.63 16.34
N LEU A 58 4.52 -1.71 15.40
CA LEU A 58 3.50 -1.29 14.45
C LEU A 58 3.62 -2.12 13.17
N HIS A 59 2.63 -2.94 12.87
CA HIS A 59 2.49 -3.68 11.63
C HIS A 59 1.63 -2.87 10.66
N VAL A 60 2.19 -2.46 9.55
CA VAL A 60 1.48 -1.74 8.49
C VAL A 60 1.11 -2.71 7.38
N HIS A 61 -0.19 -2.83 7.12
CA HIS A 61 -0.75 -3.71 6.10
C HIS A 61 -0.77 -3.00 4.74
N ASN A 62 0.36 -2.98 4.08
CA ASN A 62 0.51 -2.57 2.70
C ASN A 62 0.81 -3.78 1.80
N ILE A 63 1.14 -3.55 0.53
CA ILE A 63 1.44 -4.63 -0.42
C ILE A 63 2.54 -5.57 0.10
N PHE A 64 3.53 -5.06 0.81
CA PHE A 64 4.70 -5.84 1.28
C PHE A 64 4.75 -6.04 2.80
N ASN A 65 3.74 -5.64 3.55
CA ASN A 65 3.73 -5.57 5.02
C ASN A 65 5.05 -5.00 5.57
N SER A 66 4.94 -3.91 6.28
CA SER A 66 6.09 -3.27 6.92
C SER A 66 5.89 -3.29 8.43
N THR A 67 6.98 -3.46 9.16
CA THR A 67 6.97 -3.44 10.62
C THR A 67 7.87 -2.31 11.10
N PHE A 68 7.43 -1.58 12.11
CA PHE A 68 8.14 -0.47 12.69
C PHE A 68 8.16 -0.59 14.21
N ASP A 69 9.31 -0.39 14.81
CA ASP A 69 9.47 -0.30 16.25
C ASP A 69 9.06 1.10 16.72
N LEU A 70 7.95 1.17 17.48
CA LEU A 70 7.39 2.43 17.97
C LEU A 70 8.34 3.17 18.90
N SER A 71 9.23 2.46 19.60
CA SER A 71 10.24 3.07 20.51
C SER A 71 11.24 3.94 19.77
N GLN A 72 11.38 3.76 18.47
CA GLN A 72 12.30 4.50 17.61
C GLN A 72 11.62 5.60 16.78
N ILE A 73 10.30 5.64 16.80
CA ILE A 73 9.53 6.69 16.12
C ILE A 73 9.38 7.87 17.07
N ILE A 74 9.79 9.04 16.60
CA ILE A 74 9.69 10.29 17.40
C ILE A 74 8.54 11.17 16.95
N ARG A 75 8.19 11.09 15.66
CA ARG A 75 7.19 11.98 15.09
C ARG A 75 6.38 11.28 14.01
N ILE A 76 5.10 11.59 13.99
CA ILE A 76 4.15 11.10 12.99
C ILE A 76 3.43 12.30 12.38
N GLU A 77 3.40 12.37 11.06
CA GLU A 77 2.68 13.39 10.32
C GLU A 77 1.62 12.74 9.44
N ALA A 78 0.41 13.26 9.50
CA ALA A 78 -0.63 12.89 8.55
C ALA A 78 -0.93 14.07 7.63
N ARG A 79 -0.85 13.83 6.34
CA ARG A 79 -1.18 14.81 5.31
C ARG A 79 -2.41 14.37 4.54
N GLU A 80 -3.35 15.29 4.38
CA GLU A 80 -4.50 15.07 3.53
C GLU A 80 -4.08 14.98 2.07
N ILE A 81 -4.49 13.91 1.39
CA ILE A 81 -4.29 13.71 -0.03
C ILE A 81 -5.62 13.56 -0.75
N TYR A 82 -5.80 14.32 -1.81
CA TYR A 82 -6.97 14.18 -2.67
C TYR A 82 -6.71 13.10 -3.72
N THR A 83 -7.52 12.05 -3.72
CA THR A 83 -7.42 11.01 -4.75
C THR A 83 -8.56 11.16 -5.75
N ASN A 84 -8.24 11.72 -6.91
CA ASN A 84 -9.16 11.74 -8.03
C ASN A 84 -9.12 10.36 -8.71
N ARG A 85 -10.12 9.53 -8.51
CA ARG A 85 -10.25 8.28 -9.26
C ARG A 85 -11.37 8.45 -10.27
N PRO A 86 -11.13 8.22 -11.58
CA PRO A 86 -12.20 8.10 -12.54
C PRO A 86 -13.09 6.94 -12.11
N PHE A 87 -14.35 7.09 -11.98
CA PHE A 87 -15.35 6.09 -11.55
C PHE A 87 -15.66 5.94 -10.04
N THR A 88 -15.00 6.68 -9.15
CA THR A 88 -15.41 6.74 -7.74
C THR A 88 -15.50 8.18 -7.29
N SER A 89 -16.47 8.52 -6.45
CA SER A 89 -16.51 9.82 -5.80
C SER A 89 -15.18 10.08 -5.14
N GLY A 90 -14.43 11.07 -5.65
CA GLY A 90 -13.12 11.45 -5.10
C GLY A 90 -13.22 11.65 -3.59
N GLY A 91 -12.40 10.94 -2.84
CA GLY A 91 -12.40 11.01 -1.38
C GLY A 91 -11.09 11.57 -0.88
N ARG A 92 -11.16 12.39 0.15
CA ARG A 92 -9.99 12.80 0.90
C ARG A 92 -9.47 11.61 1.69
N ARG A 93 -8.18 11.38 1.65
CA ARG A 93 -7.47 10.32 2.37
C ARG A 93 -6.28 10.92 3.09
N TYR A 94 -5.77 10.19 4.06
CA TYR A 94 -4.62 10.66 4.80
C TYR A 94 -3.42 9.74 4.53
N LEU A 95 -2.31 10.37 4.17
CA LEU A 95 -1.01 9.73 4.12
C LEU A 95 -0.30 10.01 5.43
N VAL A 96 -0.08 8.96 6.21
CA VAL A 96 0.63 9.04 7.49
C VAL A 96 2.09 8.69 7.23
N ARG A 97 2.98 9.56 7.66
CA ARG A 97 4.44 9.43 7.56
C ARG A 97 5.02 9.20 8.94
N LEU A 98 5.93 8.27 9.06
CA LEU A 98 6.60 7.87 10.29
C LEU A 98 8.06 8.32 10.23
N TYR A 99 8.49 9.11 11.22
CA TYR A 99 9.85 9.64 11.29
C TYR A 99 10.59 9.04 12.50
N GLY A 100 11.79 8.53 12.24
CA GLY A 100 12.68 7.98 13.25
C GLY A 100 13.51 9.05 13.96
N LYS A 101 14.39 8.63 14.88
CA LYS A 101 15.19 9.48 15.77
C LYS A 101 16.06 10.50 15.05
N ASP A 102 16.47 10.23 13.82
CA ASP A 102 17.28 11.16 13.01
C ASP A 102 16.44 12.06 12.11
N ASP A 103 15.14 12.21 12.40
CA ASP A 103 14.14 12.88 11.56
C ASP A 103 14.08 12.35 10.13
N VAL A 104 14.51 11.11 9.94
CA VAL A 104 14.49 10.41 8.67
C VAL A 104 13.12 9.75 8.49
N LEU A 105 12.55 9.89 7.29
CA LEU A 105 11.32 9.18 6.93
C LEU A 105 11.57 7.67 6.85
N TRP A 106 11.02 6.92 7.79
CA TRP A 106 11.16 5.46 7.83
C TRP A 106 10.10 4.75 7.02
N GLY A 107 8.91 5.34 6.96
CA GLY A 107 7.84 4.75 6.20
C GLY A 107 6.62 5.63 6.09
N ALA A 108 5.70 5.21 5.25
CA ALA A 108 4.42 5.86 5.09
C ALA A 108 3.31 4.82 4.93
N MET A 109 2.14 5.13 5.49
CA MET A 109 0.95 4.31 5.34
C MET A 109 -0.25 5.17 5.00
N ARG A 110 -1.23 4.57 4.32
CA ARG A 110 -2.52 5.22 4.07
C ARG A 110 -3.49 4.76 5.13
N VAL A 111 -4.00 5.71 5.90
CA VAL A 111 -5.04 5.44 6.88
C VAL A 111 -6.40 5.77 6.28
N TYR A 112 -7.30 4.83 6.36
CA TYR A 112 -8.69 4.95 5.93
C TYR A 112 -9.59 4.21 6.93
N GLY A 113 -10.83 4.63 7.03
CA GLY A 113 -11.77 4.04 7.99
C GLY A 113 -11.92 2.54 7.76
N ALA A 114 -11.85 1.76 8.82
CA ALA A 114 -12.01 0.31 8.76
C ALA A 114 -13.44 -0.08 8.34
N GLY A 115 -13.56 -1.10 7.50
CA GLY A 115 -14.81 -1.81 7.25
C GLY A 115 -15.75 -1.23 6.21
N LYS A 116 -15.36 -0.22 5.43
CA LYS A 116 -16.18 0.28 4.30
C LYS A 116 -15.39 0.35 3.01
N LEU A 117 -15.94 -0.20 1.95
CA LEU A 117 -15.40 -0.11 0.58
C LEU A 117 -15.31 1.35 0.09
N TYR A 118 -16.15 2.23 0.65
CA TYR A 118 -16.21 3.64 0.33
C TYR A 118 -15.98 4.44 1.60
N ASN A 119 -14.79 4.99 1.74
CA ASN A 119 -14.44 5.83 2.88
C ASN A 119 -14.85 7.26 2.61
N SER A 120 -15.77 7.78 3.43
CA SER A 120 -16.01 9.21 3.50
C SER A 120 -14.75 9.91 4.06
N SER A 121 -14.57 11.18 3.70
CA SER A 121 -13.49 12.02 4.24
C SER A 121 -13.51 12.04 5.78
N GLU A 122 -14.69 12.10 6.38
CA GLU A 122 -14.88 12.07 7.84
C GLU A 122 -14.43 10.76 8.47
N ALA A 123 -14.78 9.61 7.87
CA ALA A 123 -14.35 8.31 8.37
C ALA A 123 -12.82 8.15 8.33
N SER A 124 -12.19 8.69 7.29
CA SER A 124 -10.72 8.69 7.18
C SER A 124 -10.07 9.62 8.21
N LYS A 125 -10.64 10.81 8.43
CA LYS A 125 -10.17 11.75 9.46
C LYS A 125 -10.29 11.14 10.86
N LYS A 126 -11.44 10.54 11.17
CA LYS A 126 -11.69 9.85 12.43
C LYS A 126 -10.66 8.74 12.67
N ALA A 127 -10.39 7.90 11.65
CA ALA A 127 -9.43 6.81 11.76
C ALA A 127 -8.00 7.33 12.02
N VAL A 128 -7.60 8.46 11.43
CA VAL A 128 -6.31 9.10 11.70
C VAL A 128 -6.25 9.63 13.13
N LEU A 129 -7.29 10.30 13.60
CA LEU A 129 -7.34 10.81 14.98
C LEU A 129 -7.32 9.69 16.02
N GLU A 130 -8.00 8.57 15.76
CA GLU A 130 -7.93 7.36 16.59
C GLU A 130 -6.49 6.79 16.62
N PHE A 131 -5.83 6.73 15.47
CA PHE A 131 -4.44 6.33 15.39
C PHE A 131 -3.52 7.28 16.17
N PHE A 132 -3.70 8.59 16.02
CA PHE A 132 -2.92 9.58 16.75
C PHE A 132 -3.08 9.45 18.25
N SER A 133 -4.31 9.28 18.75
CA SER A 133 -4.54 9.10 20.19
C SER A 133 -3.78 7.88 20.75
N LEU A 134 -3.69 6.79 19.99
CA LEU A 134 -2.91 5.62 20.38
C LEU A 134 -1.40 5.89 20.39
N MET A 135 -0.91 6.77 19.51
CA MET A 135 0.51 7.13 19.44
C MET A 135 0.89 8.15 20.51
N GLU A 136 0.05 9.13 20.77
CA GLU A 136 0.26 10.14 21.80
C GLU A 136 0.31 9.55 23.21
N ILE A 137 -0.50 8.53 23.50
CA ILE A 137 -0.42 7.77 24.77
C ILE A 137 0.98 7.15 24.96
N ARG A 138 1.68 6.84 23.86
CA ARG A 138 3.05 6.32 23.85
C ARG A 138 4.14 7.41 23.83
N GLY A 139 3.74 8.68 23.89
CA GLY A 139 4.65 9.82 23.89
C GLY A 139 5.19 10.19 22.51
N ILE A 140 4.59 9.68 21.43
CA ILE A 140 4.97 10.02 20.06
C ILE A 140 4.24 11.29 19.63
N HIS A 141 4.98 12.28 19.12
CA HIS A 141 4.40 13.52 18.65
C HIS A 141 3.65 13.33 17.32
N CYS A 142 2.36 13.70 17.30
CA CYS A 142 1.52 13.58 16.12
C CYS A 142 1.12 14.96 15.58
N ASN A 143 1.19 15.14 14.27
CA ASN A 143 0.80 16.37 13.58
C ASN A 143 -0.11 16.08 12.39
N LEU A 144 -1.22 16.80 12.29
CA LEU A 144 -2.17 16.73 11.17
C LEU A 144 -1.99 17.97 10.28
N GLU A 145 -1.48 17.75 9.06
CA GLU A 145 -1.45 18.77 8.02
C GLU A 145 -2.78 18.75 7.26
N GLU A 146 -3.64 19.72 7.51
CA GLU A 146 -4.83 19.94 6.70
C GLU A 146 -4.37 20.52 5.35
N GLY A 147 -4.69 19.83 4.26
CA GLY A 147 -4.37 20.28 2.90
C GLY A 147 -5.09 21.59 2.58
N GLN A 148 -4.35 22.56 2.08
CA GLN A 148 -4.87 23.79 1.46
C GLN A 148 -5.53 23.46 0.13
#